data_6249b876f3be538e9f6918a696a5c511
#
_entry.id   6249b876f3be538e9f6918a696a5c511
#
_cell.length_a   1.000
_cell.length_b   1.000
_cell.length_c   1.000
_cell.angle_alpha   90.00
_cell.angle_beta   90.00
_cell.angle_gamma   90.00
#
_symmetry.space_group_name_H-M   'P 1'
#
loop_
_entity.id
_entity.type
_entity.pdbx_description
1 polymer ?
#
loop_
_entity_poly.entity_id
_entity_poly.type
_entity_poly.pdbx_seq_one_letter_code
_entity_poly.pdbx_strand_id
1 'polypeptide(L)'
;HGLFWPAMLYAAEFRTPTAVYAHGFLTVNGQKMSKSRGTFIKAGTYLRHLQPEYLRYYFAAKLNNKVDDLDLNLDDFVQRVNSDLVGKVVNIASRSAGFISKKFNGQLSPLVSEPELLKAFANEQHTIAEYYEKREFGKAIKAIMALADQANQYIADKEPWVLAKQEGCRLYTSPSPRDTVRSR
;
A
#
# COMPACT_ATOMS: atom_id res chain seq x y z
N HIS A 1 -8.43 5.00 29.99
CA HIS A 1 -7.20 5.45 29.29
C HIS A 1 -7.11 6.98 29.17
N GLY A 2 -8.22 7.67 28.97
CA GLY A 2 -8.23 9.14 28.79
C GLY A 2 -8.12 9.95 30.07
N LEU A 3 -8.41 9.38 31.24
CA LEU A 3 -8.37 10.07 32.51
C LEU A 3 -7.43 9.38 33.50
N PHE A 4 -7.69 8.11 33.82
CA PHE A 4 -7.00 7.40 34.88
C PHE A 4 -5.52 7.18 34.57
N TRP A 5 -5.18 6.71 33.37
CA TRP A 5 -3.80 6.47 32.98
C TRP A 5 -2.96 7.76 32.93
N PRO A 6 -3.41 8.86 32.31
CA PRO A 6 -2.70 10.14 32.39
C PRO A 6 -2.51 10.66 33.82
N ALA A 7 -3.50 10.47 34.71
CA ALA A 7 -3.38 10.86 36.10
C ALA A 7 -2.31 10.05 36.85
N MET A 8 -2.21 8.75 36.59
CA MET A 8 -1.15 7.89 37.15
C MET A 8 0.26 8.32 36.67
N LEU A 9 0.40 8.58 35.36
CA LEU A 9 1.65 9.07 34.80
C LEU A 9 2.06 10.41 35.42
N TYR A 10 1.12 11.34 35.55
CA TYR A 10 1.36 12.63 36.18
C TYR A 10 1.81 12.47 37.65
N ALA A 11 1.12 11.63 38.42
CA ALA A 11 1.46 11.39 39.84
C ALA A 11 2.82 10.69 40.01
N ALA A 12 3.26 9.94 39.03
CA ALA A 12 4.55 9.26 39.00
C ALA A 12 5.66 10.08 38.30
N GLU A 13 5.40 11.35 38.02
CA GLU A 13 6.33 12.30 37.40
C GLU A 13 6.80 11.87 35.99
N PHE A 14 6.00 11.03 35.29
CA PHE A 14 6.24 10.72 33.90
C PHE A 14 5.55 11.72 32.99
N ARG A 15 6.08 11.85 31.78
CA ARG A 15 5.44 12.67 30.73
C ARG A 15 4.05 12.13 30.40
N THR A 16 3.05 13.00 30.51
CA THR A 16 1.68 12.66 30.11
C THR A 16 1.54 12.63 28.57
N PRO A 17 0.58 11.84 28.02
CA PRO A 17 0.31 11.83 26.58
C PRO A 17 -0.12 13.22 26.09
N THR A 18 0.34 13.64 24.92
CA THR A 18 -0.09 14.88 24.27
C THR A 18 -1.54 14.79 23.83
N ALA A 19 -1.97 13.61 23.39
CA ALA A 19 -3.34 13.33 22.98
C ALA A 19 -3.65 11.83 23.13
N VAL A 20 -4.92 11.51 23.30
CA VAL A 20 -5.44 10.14 23.31
C VAL A 20 -6.42 9.98 22.17
N TYR A 21 -6.16 9.00 21.31
CA TYR A 21 -7.00 8.69 20.16
C TYR A 21 -7.68 7.34 20.38
N ALA A 22 -8.96 7.27 20.04
CA ALA A 22 -9.74 6.05 20.15
C ALA A 22 -10.37 5.71 18.81
N HIS A 23 -10.55 4.43 18.57
CA HIS A 23 -11.42 3.89 17.52
C HIS A 23 -12.54 3.07 18.18
N GLY A 24 -13.57 2.69 17.42
CA GLY A 24 -14.64 1.83 17.90
C GLY A 24 -14.20 0.38 18.14
N PHE A 25 -15.15 -0.49 18.41
CA PHE A 25 -14.88 -1.91 18.62
C PHE A 25 -14.56 -2.63 17.30
N LEU A 26 -13.78 -3.70 17.42
CA LEU A 26 -13.59 -4.62 16.32
C LEU A 26 -14.67 -5.71 16.39
N THR A 27 -15.45 -5.83 15.31
CA THR A 27 -16.38 -6.92 15.08
C THR A 27 -15.85 -7.88 14.02
N VAL A 28 -16.40 -9.07 13.92
CA VAL A 28 -16.10 -10.06 12.90
C VAL A 28 -17.40 -10.51 12.27
N ASN A 29 -17.58 -10.24 10.96
CA ASN A 29 -18.81 -10.47 10.23
C ASN A 29 -20.05 -9.89 10.97
N GLY A 30 -19.93 -8.64 11.42
CA GLY A 30 -20.98 -7.92 12.14
C GLY A 30 -21.20 -8.37 13.60
N GLN A 31 -20.43 -9.34 14.10
CA GLN A 31 -20.60 -9.86 15.45
C GLN A 31 -19.45 -9.40 16.35
N LYS A 32 -19.80 -9.02 17.59
CA LYS A 32 -18.80 -8.69 18.60
C LYS A 32 -17.89 -9.90 18.87
N MET A 33 -16.59 -9.68 18.90
CA MET A 33 -15.63 -10.71 19.29
C MET A 33 -15.94 -11.25 20.70
N SER A 34 -16.10 -12.57 20.81
CA SER A 34 -16.35 -13.24 22.08
C SER A 34 -15.61 -14.57 22.13
N LYS A 35 -14.82 -14.77 23.18
CA LYS A 35 -14.11 -16.04 23.43
C LYS A 35 -15.09 -17.19 23.67
N SER A 36 -16.17 -16.95 24.40
CA SER A 36 -17.18 -17.96 24.70
C SER A 36 -18.03 -18.38 23.49
N ARG A 37 -18.20 -17.48 22.53
CA ARG A 37 -18.95 -17.75 21.28
C ARG A 37 -18.07 -18.26 20.14
N GLY A 38 -16.75 -18.37 20.33
CA GLY A 38 -15.84 -18.78 19.27
C GLY A 38 -15.61 -17.75 18.16
N THR A 39 -16.14 -16.54 18.28
CA THR A 39 -15.98 -15.46 17.28
C THR A 39 -14.69 -14.65 17.48
N PHE A 40 -13.82 -15.07 18.40
CA PHE A 40 -12.58 -14.37 18.72
C PHE A 40 -11.42 -14.90 17.90
N ILE A 41 -10.89 -14.07 17.01
CA ILE A 41 -9.69 -14.38 16.22
C ILE A 41 -8.46 -13.89 17.00
N LYS A 42 -7.61 -14.85 17.44
CA LYS A 42 -6.33 -14.51 18.07
C LYS A 42 -5.32 -14.06 17.01
N ALA A 43 -4.55 -13.00 17.30
CA ALA A 43 -3.49 -12.55 16.41
C ALA A 43 -2.50 -13.67 16.03
N GLY A 44 -2.10 -14.50 17.02
CA GLY A 44 -1.23 -15.66 16.74
C GLY A 44 -1.86 -16.73 15.82
N THR A 45 -3.19 -16.87 15.83
CA THR A 45 -3.87 -17.76 14.87
C THR A 45 -3.80 -17.18 13.46
N TYR A 46 -4.10 -15.89 13.31
CA TYR A 46 -3.97 -15.20 12.02
C TYR A 46 -2.53 -15.32 11.46
N LEU A 47 -1.52 -15.00 12.26
CA LEU A 47 -0.12 -15.00 11.84
C LEU A 47 0.44 -16.36 11.44
N ARG A 48 -0.21 -17.46 11.83
CA ARG A 48 0.18 -18.82 11.34
C ARG A 48 -0.25 -19.08 9.90
N HIS A 49 -1.19 -18.31 9.37
CA HIS A 49 -1.79 -18.56 8.06
C HIS A 49 -1.56 -17.44 7.04
N LEU A 50 -1.45 -16.20 7.52
CA LEU A 50 -1.40 -15.01 6.66
C LEU A 50 -0.36 -14.01 7.16
N GLN A 51 0.15 -13.21 6.22
CA GLN A 51 1.08 -12.13 6.51
C GLN A 51 0.36 -10.96 7.22
N PRO A 52 1.02 -10.31 8.20
CA PRO A 52 0.41 -9.21 8.97
C PRO A 52 0.05 -8.00 8.10
N GLU A 53 0.74 -7.80 6.98
CA GLU A 53 0.56 -6.68 6.08
C GLU A 53 -0.85 -6.66 5.46
N TYR A 54 -1.43 -7.81 5.16
CA TYR A 54 -2.77 -7.89 4.58
C TYR A 54 -3.84 -7.35 5.55
N LEU A 55 -3.73 -7.71 6.83
CA LEU A 55 -4.67 -7.24 7.83
C LEU A 55 -4.46 -5.76 8.16
N ARG A 56 -3.19 -5.31 8.22
CA ARG A 56 -2.86 -3.89 8.41
C ARG A 56 -3.42 -3.04 7.27
N TYR A 57 -3.25 -3.50 6.03
CA TYR A 57 -3.83 -2.84 4.86
C TYR A 57 -5.34 -2.74 4.97
N TYR A 58 -6.00 -3.86 5.26
CA TYR A 58 -7.45 -3.91 5.37
C TYR A 58 -7.99 -2.94 6.42
N PHE A 59 -7.37 -2.92 7.59
CA PHE A 59 -7.78 -1.99 8.64
C PHE A 59 -7.47 -0.53 8.26
N ALA A 60 -6.31 -0.25 7.71
CA ALA A 60 -5.97 1.09 7.24
C ALA A 60 -6.97 1.61 6.19
N ALA A 61 -7.43 0.76 5.29
CA ALA A 61 -8.41 1.13 4.28
C ALA A 61 -9.80 1.48 4.86
N LYS A 62 -10.11 1.00 6.06
CA LYS A 62 -11.40 1.24 6.75
C LYS A 62 -11.32 2.28 7.88
N LEU A 63 -10.14 2.45 8.49
CA LEU A 63 -9.96 3.38 9.59
C LEU A 63 -10.04 4.84 9.15
N ASN A 64 -10.71 5.61 9.98
CA ASN A 64 -10.81 7.05 9.88
C ASN A 64 -10.52 7.72 11.25
N ASN A 65 -10.66 9.03 11.36
CA ASN A 65 -10.42 9.78 12.59
C ASN A 65 -11.62 9.84 13.53
N LYS A 66 -12.68 9.07 13.26
CA LYS A 66 -13.90 8.98 14.10
C LYS A 66 -13.89 7.74 14.96
N VAL A 67 -14.78 7.71 15.94
CA VAL A 67 -14.98 6.55 16.81
C VAL A 67 -16.08 5.68 16.22
N ASP A 68 -15.78 5.04 15.09
CA ASP A 68 -16.67 4.11 14.41
C ASP A 68 -16.20 2.66 14.66
N ASP A 69 -17.15 1.72 14.75
CA ASP A 69 -16.83 0.30 14.86
C ASP A 69 -16.20 -0.20 13.54
N LEU A 70 -15.23 -1.07 13.69
CA LEU A 70 -14.48 -1.65 12.57
C LEU A 70 -14.89 -3.11 12.40
N ASP A 71 -15.50 -3.44 11.27
CA ASP A 71 -15.89 -4.82 10.97
C ASP A 71 -14.85 -5.53 10.10
N LEU A 72 -14.34 -6.66 10.59
CA LEU A 72 -13.57 -7.62 9.83
C LEU A 72 -14.55 -8.58 9.15
N ASN A 73 -15.02 -8.20 7.96
CA ASN A 73 -15.73 -9.09 7.07
C ASN A 73 -14.71 -9.89 6.26
N LEU A 74 -14.74 -11.23 6.35
CA LEU A 74 -13.72 -12.07 5.74
C LEU A 74 -13.79 -12.08 4.22
N ASP A 75 -14.96 -12.02 3.63
CA ASP A 75 -15.12 -11.97 2.17
C ASP A 75 -14.62 -10.63 1.61
N ASP A 76 -14.99 -9.51 2.24
CA ASP A 76 -14.49 -8.19 1.89
C ASP A 76 -12.96 -8.11 2.08
N PHE A 77 -12.43 -8.73 3.14
CA PHE A 77 -10.98 -8.83 3.35
C PHE A 77 -10.26 -9.53 2.18
N VAL A 78 -10.71 -10.70 1.79
CA VAL A 78 -10.13 -11.46 0.68
C VAL A 78 -10.26 -10.69 -0.63
N GLN A 79 -11.45 -10.16 -0.91
CA GLN A 79 -11.69 -9.37 -2.12
C GLN A 79 -10.77 -8.16 -2.19
N ARG A 80 -10.64 -7.40 -1.11
CA ARG A 80 -9.84 -6.18 -1.05
C ARG A 80 -8.35 -6.45 -1.17
N VAL A 81 -7.83 -7.47 -0.49
CA VAL A 81 -6.43 -7.89 -0.64
C VAL A 81 -6.12 -8.30 -2.08
N ASN A 82 -7.00 -9.10 -2.69
CA ASN A 82 -6.80 -9.56 -4.06
C ASN A 82 -6.93 -8.43 -5.09
N SER A 83 -7.93 -7.56 -4.96
CA SER A 83 -8.14 -6.48 -5.94
C SER A 83 -7.08 -5.38 -5.82
N ASP A 84 -6.74 -4.97 -4.62
CA ASP A 84 -5.90 -3.81 -4.40
C ASP A 84 -4.42 -4.19 -4.33
N LEU A 85 -4.03 -5.10 -3.43
CA LEU A 85 -2.63 -5.45 -3.26
C LEU A 85 -2.12 -6.31 -4.42
N VAL A 86 -2.83 -7.39 -4.76
CA VAL A 86 -2.39 -8.28 -5.84
C VAL A 86 -2.70 -7.67 -7.20
N GLY A 87 -3.94 -7.27 -7.43
CA GLY A 87 -4.42 -6.79 -8.73
C GLY A 87 -3.86 -5.43 -9.15
N LYS A 88 -3.47 -4.57 -8.21
CA LYS A 88 -2.91 -3.25 -8.52
C LYS A 88 -1.42 -3.18 -8.19
N VAL A 89 -1.01 -3.29 -6.93
CA VAL A 89 0.38 -3.02 -6.51
C VAL A 89 1.34 -4.09 -7.02
N VAL A 90 1.08 -5.37 -6.73
CA VAL A 90 1.94 -6.48 -7.19
C VAL A 90 1.92 -6.59 -8.72
N ASN A 91 0.78 -6.28 -9.33
CA ASN A 91 0.63 -6.30 -10.78
C ASN A 91 1.59 -5.34 -11.50
N ILE A 92 1.84 -4.14 -10.94
CA ILE A 92 2.84 -3.19 -11.46
C ILE A 92 4.21 -3.88 -11.56
N ALA A 93 4.66 -4.49 -10.46
CA ALA A 93 5.94 -5.19 -10.41
C ALA A 93 5.98 -6.41 -11.35
N SER A 94 4.94 -7.24 -11.34
CA SER A 94 4.89 -8.46 -12.16
C SER A 94 4.89 -8.17 -13.66
N ARG A 95 4.25 -7.09 -14.10
CA ARG A 95 4.21 -6.67 -15.50
C ARG A 95 5.49 -5.95 -15.97
N SER A 96 6.31 -5.46 -15.06
CA SER A 96 7.51 -4.66 -15.37
C SER A 96 8.80 -5.41 -15.09
N ALA A 97 8.95 -6.01 -13.90
CA ALA A 97 10.21 -6.61 -13.44
C ALA A 97 10.72 -7.75 -14.33
N GLY A 98 9.80 -8.52 -14.93
CA GLY A 98 10.16 -9.62 -15.83
C GLY A 98 10.90 -9.14 -17.09
N PHE A 99 10.52 -8.00 -17.64
CA PHE A 99 11.21 -7.40 -18.78
C PHE A 99 12.58 -6.84 -18.39
N ILE A 100 12.64 -6.13 -17.27
CA ILE A 100 13.88 -5.56 -16.75
C ILE A 100 14.90 -6.67 -16.50
N SER A 101 14.52 -7.74 -15.81
CA SER A 101 15.42 -8.84 -15.48
C SER A 101 15.84 -9.65 -16.71
N LYS A 102 14.90 -10.00 -17.58
CA LYS A 102 15.16 -10.93 -18.71
C LYS A 102 15.75 -10.24 -19.94
N LYS A 103 15.39 -8.99 -20.20
CA LYS A 103 15.80 -8.27 -21.42
C LYS A 103 16.93 -7.26 -21.17
N PHE A 104 17.03 -6.73 -19.97
CA PHE A 104 17.95 -5.66 -19.63
C PHE A 104 18.91 -6.02 -18.47
N ASN A 105 19.03 -7.29 -18.11
CA ASN A 105 19.94 -7.78 -17.06
C ASN A 105 19.74 -7.07 -15.69
N GLY A 106 18.52 -6.68 -15.38
CA GLY A 106 18.20 -5.94 -14.15
C GLY A 106 18.58 -4.46 -14.16
N GLN A 107 19.05 -3.92 -15.27
CA GLN A 107 19.46 -2.52 -15.39
C GLN A 107 18.31 -1.62 -15.82
N LEU A 108 18.17 -0.49 -15.15
CA LEU A 108 17.22 0.58 -15.51
C LEU A 108 17.94 1.65 -16.34
N SER A 109 17.16 2.36 -17.18
CA SER A 109 17.67 3.53 -17.89
C SER A 109 18.14 4.62 -16.92
N PRO A 110 19.26 5.29 -17.17
CA PRO A 110 19.63 6.50 -16.44
C PRO A 110 18.73 7.69 -16.78
N LEU A 111 17.99 7.60 -17.89
CA LEU A 111 17.08 8.64 -18.34
C LEU A 111 15.64 8.26 -17.96
N VAL A 112 14.93 9.24 -17.45
CA VAL A 112 13.50 9.13 -17.15
C VAL A 112 12.73 9.71 -18.33
N SER A 113 11.94 8.87 -19.02
CA SER A 113 11.19 9.28 -20.20
C SER A 113 9.97 10.16 -19.87
N GLU A 114 9.40 10.00 -18.68
CA GLU A 114 8.19 10.71 -18.25
C GLU A 114 8.42 11.39 -16.88
N PRO A 115 9.29 12.43 -16.82
CA PRO A 115 9.62 13.08 -15.55
C PRO A 115 8.43 13.75 -14.89
N GLU A 116 7.45 14.21 -15.66
CA GLU A 116 6.24 14.85 -15.12
C GLU A 116 5.33 13.85 -14.39
N LEU A 117 5.24 12.60 -14.85
CA LEU A 117 4.52 11.55 -14.14
C LEU A 117 5.15 11.28 -12.77
N LEU A 118 6.48 11.17 -12.70
CA LEU A 118 7.19 10.97 -11.44
C LEU A 118 7.05 12.16 -10.50
N LYS A 119 7.08 13.39 -11.03
CA LYS A 119 6.84 14.60 -10.23
C LYS A 119 5.41 14.62 -9.67
N ALA A 120 4.42 14.26 -10.49
CA ALA A 120 3.03 14.17 -10.03
C ALA A 120 2.90 13.18 -8.87
N PHE A 121 3.52 11.99 -8.97
CA PHE A 121 3.53 11.01 -7.89
C PHE A 121 4.25 11.52 -6.63
N ALA A 122 5.41 12.17 -6.80
CA ALA A 122 6.16 12.74 -5.70
C ALA A 122 5.39 13.85 -4.98
N ASN A 123 4.64 14.67 -5.70
CA ASN A 123 3.85 15.75 -5.11
C ASN A 123 2.73 15.23 -4.20
N GLU A 124 2.16 14.06 -4.49
CA GLU A 124 1.13 13.46 -3.64
C GLU A 124 1.65 13.00 -2.27
N GLN A 125 2.97 12.91 -2.07
CA GLN A 125 3.55 12.49 -0.79
C GLN A 125 3.10 13.37 0.38
N HIS A 126 2.97 14.69 0.17
CA HIS A 126 2.56 15.63 1.21
C HIS A 126 1.10 15.41 1.61
N THR A 127 0.21 15.26 0.61
CA THR A 127 -1.21 14.98 0.83
C THR A 127 -1.40 13.66 1.59
N ILE A 128 -0.67 12.62 1.17
CA ILE A 128 -0.73 11.30 1.81
C ILE A 128 -0.19 11.38 3.25
N ALA A 129 0.93 12.07 3.47
CA ALA A 129 1.49 12.28 4.80
C ALA A 129 0.50 13.01 5.72
N GLU A 130 -0.15 14.09 5.24
CA GLU A 130 -1.18 14.78 6.00
C GLU A 130 -2.36 13.88 6.38
N TYR A 131 -2.80 12.99 5.49
CA TYR A 131 -3.85 12.03 5.82
C TYR A 131 -3.41 11.09 6.95
N TYR A 132 -2.17 10.61 6.94
CA TYR A 132 -1.62 9.79 8.03
C TYR A 132 -1.55 10.58 9.35
N GLU A 133 -1.05 11.81 9.32
CA GLU A 133 -0.97 12.67 10.52
C GLU A 133 -2.36 12.98 11.10
N LYS A 134 -3.35 13.21 10.23
CA LYS A 134 -4.74 13.43 10.63
C LYS A 134 -5.49 12.13 10.97
N ARG A 135 -4.84 10.96 10.88
CA ARG A 135 -5.42 9.63 11.08
C ARG A 135 -6.58 9.30 10.12
N GLU A 136 -6.59 9.93 8.98
CA GLU A 136 -7.52 9.65 7.89
C GLU A 136 -6.99 8.54 6.99
N PHE A 137 -6.67 7.38 7.61
CA PHE A 137 -5.98 6.27 6.94
C PHE A 137 -6.68 5.79 5.68
N GLY A 138 -8.02 5.71 5.70
CA GLY A 138 -8.79 5.33 4.53
C GLY A 138 -8.60 6.29 3.35
N LYS A 139 -8.44 7.58 3.61
CA LYS A 139 -8.14 8.57 2.54
C LYS A 139 -6.71 8.39 2.02
N ALA A 140 -5.73 8.15 2.91
CA ALA A 140 -4.36 7.87 2.51
C ALA A 140 -4.29 6.65 1.58
N ILE A 141 -4.92 5.53 1.99
CA ILE A 141 -4.97 4.31 1.18
C ILE A 141 -5.66 4.55 -0.17
N LYS A 142 -6.76 5.30 -0.19
CA LYS A 142 -7.45 5.63 -1.45
C LYS A 142 -6.56 6.45 -2.39
N ALA A 143 -5.82 7.43 -1.88
CA ALA A 143 -4.87 8.21 -2.67
C ALA A 143 -3.74 7.32 -3.23
N ILE A 144 -3.15 6.44 -2.41
CA ILE A 144 -2.11 5.50 -2.83
C ILE A 144 -2.64 4.56 -3.94
N MET A 145 -3.86 4.02 -3.78
CA MET A 145 -4.45 3.15 -4.79
C MET A 145 -4.75 3.89 -6.10
N ALA A 146 -5.11 5.16 -6.05
CA ALA A 146 -5.27 5.99 -7.25
C ALA A 146 -3.95 6.17 -8.02
N LEU A 147 -2.83 6.34 -7.31
CA LEU A 147 -1.50 6.36 -7.94
C LEU A 147 -1.15 4.99 -8.55
N ALA A 148 -1.48 3.89 -7.87
CA ALA A 148 -1.29 2.55 -8.41
C ALA A 148 -2.12 2.30 -9.68
N ASP A 149 -3.35 2.83 -9.75
CA ASP A 149 -4.19 2.77 -10.96
C ASP A 149 -3.55 3.56 -12.11
N GLN A 150 -3.03 4.77 -11.86
CA GLN A 150 -2.30 5.56 -12.86
C GLN A 150 -1.04 4.83 -13.37
N ALA A 151 -0.28 4.19 -12.48
CA ALA A 151 0.89 3.41 -12.86
C ALA A 151 0.51 2.19 -13.72
N ASN A 152 -0.57 1.48 -13.38
CA ASN A 152 -1.07 0.37 -14.18
C ASN A 152 -1.59 0.82 -15.55
N GLN A 153 -2.26 1.98 -15.62
CA GLN A 153 -2.71 2.58 -16.87
C GLN A 153 -1.52 2.95 -17.75
N TYR A 154 -0.51 3.59 -17.20
CA TYR A 154 0.73 3.90 -17.91
C TYR A 154 1.39 2.66 -18.52
N ILE A 155 1.51 1.57 -17.74
CA ILE A 155 2.04 0.29 -18.25
C ILE A 155 1.15 -0.28 -19.37
N ALA A 156 -0.16 -0.15 -19.23
CA ALA A 156 -1.10 -0.61 -20.26
C ALA A 156 -0.96 0.20 -21.55
N ASP A 157 -0.85 1.52 -21.46
CA ASP A 157 -0.71 2.41 -22.62
C ASP A 157 0.64 2.22 -23.35
N LYS A 158 1.71 1.93 -22.61
CA LYS A 158 3.05 1.70 -23.19
C LYS A 158 3.23 0.28 -23.76
N GLU A 159 2.38 -0.67 -23.38
CA GLU A 159 2.41 -2.06 -23.85
C GLU A 159 3.83 -2.68 -23.91
N PRO A 160 4.60 -2.73 -22.81
CA PRO A 160 6.00 -3.15 -22.83
C PRO A 160 6.21 -4.57 -23.42
N TRP A 161 5.18 -5.42 -23.37
CA TRP A 161 5.19 -6.75 -23.99
C TRP A 161 5.15 -6.71 -25.52
N VAL A 162 4.56 -5.68 -26.12
CA VAL A 162 4.57 -5.44 -27.58
C VAL A 162 5.90 -4.84 -27.97
N LEU A 163 6.34 -3.79 -27.26
CA LEU A 163 7.61 -3.13 -27.50
C LEU A 163 8.80 -4.10 -27.41
N ALA A 164 8.79 -5.02 -26.45
CA ALA A 164 9.85 -6.00 -26.27
C ALA A 164 10.00 -7.02 -27.41
N LYS A 165 9.01 -7.14 -28.30
CA LYS A 165 9.05 -8.03 -29.49
C LYS A 165 9.63 -7.35 -30.72
N GLN A 166 9.69 -6.02 -30.75
CA GLN A 166 10.22 -5.26 -31.87
C GLN A 166 11.75 -5.25 -31.81
N GLU A 167 12.44 -5.70 -32.84
CA GLU A 167 13.90 -5.63 -32.93
C GLU A 167 14.32 -4.15 -32.94
N GLY A 168 15.25 -3.80 -32.02
CA GLY A 168 15.75 -2.42 -31.86
C GLY A 168 14.88 -1.50 -31.05
N CYS A 169 13.76 -1.97 -30.49
CA CYS A 169 12.93 -1.15 -29.62
C CYS A 169 13.63 -0.94 -28.26
N ARG A 170 13.94 0.32 -27.96
CA ARG A 170 14.35 0.74 -26.63
C ARG A 170 13.10 0.81 -25.77
N LEU A 171 12.88 -0.19 -24.94
CA LEU A 171 12.02 0.03 -23.78
C LEU A 171 12.60 1.20 -23.00
N TYR A 172 11.81 2.22 -22.74
CA TYR A 172 12.19 3.48 -22.08
C TYR A 172 12.84 3.34 -20.71
N THR A 173 13.21 2.12 -20.35
CA THR A 173 13.79 1.78 -19.05
C THR A 173 15.28 1.45 -19.08
N SER A 174 15.90 1.24 -20.28
CA SER A 174 17.36 0.99 -20.31
C SER A 174 17.96 1.10 -21.72
N PRO A 175 19.03 1.85 -21.96
CA PRO A 175 19.86 1.69 -23.15
C PRO A 175 20.53 0.32 -23.11
N SER A 176 20.43 -0.44 -24.20
CA SER A 176 21.19 -1.68 -24.35
C SER A 176 22.68 -1.38 -24.33
N PRO A 177 23.53 -2.19 -23.67
CA PRO A 177 24.99 -2.05 -23.77
C PRO A 177 25.52 -2.11 -25.21
N ARG A 178 24.75 -2.67 -26.15
CA ARG A 178 25.11 -2.72 -27.58
C ARG A 178 24.94 -1.37 -28.30
N ASP A 179 24.11 -0.46 -27.76
CA ASP A 179 23.85 0.83 -28.39
C ASP A 179 24.96 1.85 -28.13
N THR A 180 25.78 1.64 -27.07
CA THR A 180 26.95 2.47 -26.76
C THR A 180 28.19 2.17 -27.64
N VAL A 181 28.22 1.05 -28.32
CA VAL A 181 29.34 0.62 -29.19
C VAL A 181 29.18 1.06 -30.65
N ARG A 182 27.95 1.44 -31.09
CA ARG A 182 27.68 1.86 -32.47
C ARG A 182 27.83 3.37 -32.72
N SER A 183 28.16 4.16 -31.72
CA SER A 183 28.37 5.62 -31.83
C SER A 183 29.81 6.03 -31.71
N ARG A 184 30.75 5.16 -32.19
CA ARG A 184 32.16 5.52 -32.44
C ARG A 184 32.58 5.14 -33.88
#